data_850e1e00cf78ff23f37c7e8ed379209d
#
_entry.id   850e1e00cf78ff23f37c7e8ed379209d
#
_cell.length_a   1.000
_cell.length_b   1.000
_cell.length_c   1.000
_cell.angle_alpha   90.00
_cell.angle_beta   90.00
_cell.angle_gamma   90.00
#
_symmetry.space_group_name_H-M   'P 1'
#
loop_
_entity.id
_entity.type
_entity.pdbx_description
1 polymer ?
#
loop_
_entity_poly.entity_id
_entity_poly.type
_entity_poly.pdbx_seq_one_letter_code
_entity_poly.pdbx_strand_id
1 'polypeptide(L)'
;MRQGCVNRWVNPRVLFGVRVLACLGALLGLPGWRGSAVDEMNATFSVGKSNIDVHIEQGTAQVSDQDLMEWVHWASDSVTTYYGRFPVPELQLRITPTNGNGVRGGKTFGEEYGGSIRIHVGAETTMQKLANDWMLTHEMVHLSFPSVEENHHWIEEGSATYVEPIARVRAGHMDAQEMWFELVRDLHQGLPEEEDKGLDNTHTWARTYWGGALFCFLADVEIHKQTNNRKGLEDALRGILNAGGDIRHEWELSRAFKIGDETTGVAVLVPLYEKMKDQPYEVDLAAMWKELGVERTGDTVRFVDSAPLAKVRDGITWGEKGHAPSGKASDASRP
;
A
#
# COMPACT_ATOMS: atom_id res chain seq x y z
N MET A 1 -13.10 -25.28 3.48
CA MET A 1 -12.22 -25.62 4.61
C MET A 1 -10.98 -26.32 4.07
N ARG A 2 -9.91 -25.62 3.83
CA ARG A 2 -8.55 -26.18 3.66
C ARG A 2 -7.60 -25.29 4.40
N GLN A 3 -6.94 -25.84 5.42
CA GLN A 3 -5.84 -25.23 6.13
C GLN A 3 -4.63 -25.17 5.20
N GLY A 4 -4.22 -23.97 4.79
CA GLY A 4 -2.94 -23.71 4.14
C GLY A 4 -1.89 -23.42 5.20
N CYS A 5 -0.82 -24.20 5.23
CA CYS A 5 0.33 -23.99 6.10
C CYS A 5 0.99 -22.65 5.79
N VAL A 6 0.99 -21.73 6.74
CA VAL A 6 1.77 -20.49 6.69
C VAL A 6 3.17 -20.81 7.19
N ASN A 7 4.14 -20.84 6.28
CA ASN A 7 5.57 -20.90 6.62
C ASN A 7 6.06 -19.54 7.07
N ARG A 8 6.47 -19.49 8.32
CA ARG A 8 7.05 -18.35 9.03
C ARG A 8 8.45 -18.04 8.47
N TRP A 9 8.62 -16.91 7.83
CA TRP A 9 9.94 -16.40 7.47
C TRP A 9 10.31 -15.22 8.36
N VAL A 10 11.24 -15.43 9.26
CA VAL A 10 11.90 -14.38 10.02
C VAL A 10 13.17 -14.00 9.28
N ASN A 11 13.27 -12.78 8.81
CA ASN A 11 14.48 -12.24 8.21
C ASN A 11 15.42 -11.72 9.32
N PRO A 12 16.63 -12.29 9.51
CA PRO A 12 17.49 -11.97 10.66
C PRO A 12 18.40 -10.74 10.46
N ARG A 13 18.09 -9.81 9.57
CA ARG A 13 19.03 -8.71 9.25
C ARG A 13 18.45 -7.31 9.31
N VAL A 14 17.68 -7.01 10.32
CA VAL A 14 17.41 -5.59 10.67
C VAL A 14 17.52 -5.45 12.19
N LEU A 15 18.74 -5.13 12.65
CA LEU A 15 18.95 -4.66 14.02
C LEU A 15 18.54 -3.19 14.08
N PHE A 16 17.26 -2.94 14.35
CA PHE A 16 16.81 -1.61 14.74
C PHE A 16 16.91 -1.48 16.26
N GLY A 17 17.66 -0.48 16.71
CA GLY A 17 17.73 -0.13 18.11
C GLY A 17 16.43 0.51 18.58
N VAL A 18 15.57 -0.28 19.19
CA VAL A 18 14.38 0.23 19.89
C VAL A 18 14.85 0.87 21.20
N ARG A 19 14.73 2.19 21.33
CA ARG A 19 14.83 2.87 22.62
C ARG A 19 13.45 2.95 23.24
N VAL A 20 13.17 2.02 24.14
CA VAL A 20 12.01 2.11 25.04
C VAL A 20 12.36 3.08 26.16
N LEU A 21 11.77 4.25 26.17
CA LEU A 21 11.83 5.17 27.32
C LEU A 21 10.67 4.79 28.29
N ALA A 22 11.00 4.00 29.30
CA ALA A 22 10.09 3.81 30.43
C ALA A 22 10.28 4.98 31.42
N CYS A 23 9.34 5.91 31.48
CA CYS A 23 9.30 6.92 32.54
C CYS A 23 8.75 6.31 33.82
N LEU A 24 9.63 5.92 34.75
CA LEU A 24 9.28 5.59 36.10
C LEU A 24 9.07 6.87 36.92
N GLY A 25 7.82 7.26 37.17
CA GLY A 25 7.45 8.26 38.12
C GLY A 25 7.20 7.62 39.49
N ALA A 26 8.11 7.83 40.44
CA ALA A 26 7.90 7.44 41.84
C ALA A 26 7.01 8.48 42.53
N LEU A 27 5.78 8.11 42.88
CA LEU A 27 4.90 8.86 43.81
C LEU A 27 4.71 8.07 45.09
N LEU A 28 5.15 8.68 46.19
CA LEU A 28 4.97 8.24 47.55
C LEU A 28 3.51 8.34 47.99
N GLY A 29 3.01 7.27 48.48
CA GLY A 29 1.90 6.86 49.30
C GLY A 29 0.77 7.82 49.71
N LEU A 30 -0.45 7.44 49.27
CA LEU A 30 -1.69 7.45 50.10
C LEU A 30 -2.50 6.19 49.74
N PRO A 31 -3.09 5.47 50.71
CA PRO A 31 -3.88 4.29 50.43
C PRO A 31 -5.33 4.69 50.12
N GLY A 32 -5.78 4.42 48.92
CA GLY A 32 -7.19 4.58 48.56
C GLY A 32 -7.43 5.12 47.18
N TRP A 33 -7.34 4.30 46.20
CA TRP A 33 -8.03 4.12 44.93
C TRP A 33 -7.08 3.45 43.92
N ARG A 34 -7.14 2.14 43.88
CA ARG A 34 -6.55 1.41 42.77
C ARG A 34 -7.50 1.56 41.55
N GLY A 35 -7.49 2.72 40.90
CA GLY A 35 -7.74 2.76 39.51
C GLY A 35 -6.53 2.10 38.86
N SER A 36 -6.68 0.95 38.23
CA SER A 36 -5.65 0.40 37.34
C SER A 36 -5.32 1.50 36.34
N ALA A 37 -4.12 2.06 36.47
CA ALA A 37 -3.55 2.88 35.40
C ALA A 37 -3.48 1.94 34.20
N VAL A 38 -4.26 2.24 33.23
CA VAL A 38 -4.37 1.52 32.00
C VAL A 38 -3.17 2.00 31.18
N ASP A 39 -2.17 1.15 30.96
CA ASP A 39 -0.93 1.51 30.29
C ASP A 39 -1.19 1.68 28.77
N GLU A 40 -1.29 2.93 28.31
CA GLU A 40 -1.20 3.25 26.89
C GLU A 40 0.23 2.98 26.41
N MET A 41 0.39 2.26 25.31
CA MET A 41 1.71 2.06 24.72
C MET A 41 2.03 3.18 23.75
N ASN A 42 3.18 3.81 23.96
CA ASN A 42 3.77 4.76 23.03
C ASN A 42 5.14 4.23 22.59
N ALA A 43 5.36 4.13 21.31
CA ALA A 43 6.63 3.71 20.72
C ALA A 43 7.01 4.61 19.56
N THR A 44 8.31 4.90 19.43
CA THR A 44 8.86 5.65 18.31
C THR A 44 9.95 4.83 17.67
N PHE A 45 9.97 4.75 16.34
CA PHE A 45 11.07 4.17 15.60
C PHE A 45 11.38 4.98 14.33
N SER A 46 12.59 4.81 13.80
CA SER A 46 13.03 5.52 12.62
C SER A 46 13.06 4.63 11.39
N VAL A 47 12.60 5.17 10.25
CA VAL A 47 12.70 4.55 8.93
C VAL A 47 13.50 5.49 8.03
N GLY A 48 14.77 5.18 7.84
CA GLY A 48 15.70 6.09 7.16
C GLY A 48 15.86 7.40 7.91
N LYS A 49 15.35 8.49 7.34
CA LYS A 49 15.36 9.85 7.95
C LYS A 49 14.03 10.24 8.59
N SER A 50 13.05 9.38 8.53
CA SER A 50 11.70 9.63 9.03
C SER A 50 11.50 8.99 10.40
N ASN A 51 10.64 9.58 11.22
CA ASN A 51 10.22 9.04 12.51
C ASN A 51 8.75 8.63 12.44
N ILE A 52 8.43 7.49 13.02
CA ILE A 52 7.07 6.99 13.16
C ILE A 52 6.78 6.87 14.65
N ASP A 53 5.84 7.69 15.12
CA ASP A 53 5.33 7.67 16.48
C ASP A 53 4.04 6.86 16.51
N VAL A 54 4.06 5.73 17.21
CA VAL A 54 2.93 4.81 17.32
C VAL A 54 2.31 4.95 18.71
N HIS A 55 1.03 5.28 18.73
CA HIS A 55 0.22 5.33 19.92
C HIS A 55 -0.85 4.23 19.86
N ILE A 56 -0.75 3.24 20.75
CA ILE A 56 -1.73 2.17 20.88
C ILE A 56 -2.62 2.51 22.08
N GLU A 57 -3.88 2.83 21.75
CA GLU A 57 -4.89 3.08 22.80
C GLU A 57 -5.25 1.78 23.49
N GLN A 58 -5.71 1.94 24.71
CA GLN A 58 -6.07 0.78 25.52
C GLN A 58 -7.32 0.09 25.06
N GLY A 59 -7.28 -1.22 25.11
CA GLY A 59 -8.38 -2.11 24.84
C GLY A 59 -7.95 -3.56 25.06
N THR A 60 -8.92 -4.44 25.13
CA THR A 60 -8.65 -5.87 25.14
C THR A 60 -8.45 -6.33 23.69
N ALA A 61 -7.21 -6.51 23.27
CA ALA A 61 -6.89 -7.15 21.99
C ALA A 61 -6.24 -8.52 22.23
N GLN A 62 -6.52 -9.48 21.35
CA GLN A 62 -5.85 -10.79 21.38
C GLN A 62 -4.41 -10.70 20.86
N VAL A 63 -4.13 -9.73 20.00
CA VAL A 63 -2.78 -9.44 19.54
C VAL A 63 -2.03 -8.64 20.58
N SER A 64 -0.75 -8.95 20.75
CA SER A 64 0.13 -8.18 21.64
C SER A 64 0.54 -6.86 20.98
N ASP A 65 0.98 -5.90 21.81
CA ASP A 65 1.58 -4.66 21.30
C ASP A 65 2.78 -4.93 20.40
N GLN A 66 3.53 -5.99 20.67
CA GLN A 66 4.65 -6.43 19.82
C GLN A 66 4.16 -6.88 18.43
N ASP A 67 3.05 -7.62 18.34
CA ASP A 67 2.46 -8.04 17.06
C ASP A 67 1.95 -6.81 16.27
N LEU A 68 1.35 -5.84 16.95
CA LEU A 68 0.93 -4.58 16.33
C LEU A 68 2.13 -3.80 15.80
N MET A 69 3.22 -3.71 16.56
CA MET A 69 4.45 -3.06 16.10
C MET A 69 5.08 -3.78 14.91
N GLU A 70 5.09 -5.12 14.89
CA GLU A 70 5.58 -5.90 13.74
C GLU A 70 4.74 -5.62 12.49
N TRP A 71 3.43 -5.54 12.61
CA TRP A 71 2.53 -5.15 11.52
C TRP A 71 2.79 -3.72 11.01
N VAL A 72 3.03 -2.76 11.91
CA VAL A 72 3.41 -1.39 11.53
C VAL A 72 4.75 -1.36 10.79
N HIS A 73 5.71 -2.17 11.21
CA HIS A 73 6.99 -2.32 10.49
C HIS A 73 6.81 -2.89 9.08
N TRP A 74 5.96 -3.90 8.88
CA TRP A 74 5.68 -4.45 7.55
C TRP A 74 5.07 -3.42 6.60
N ALA A 75 4.10 -2.64 7.09
CA ALA A 75 3.49 -1.59 6.29
C ALA A 75 4.50 -0.49 5.91
N SER A 76 5.29 -0.02 6.87
CA SER A 76 6.32 0.99 6.63
C SER A 76 7.44 0.51 5.70
N ASP A 77 7.85 -0.76 5.82
CA ASP A 77 8.84 -1.40 4.93
C ASP A 77 8.30 -1.51 3.50
N SER A 78 7.04 -1.90 3.34
CA SER A 78 6.38 -2.00 2.04
C SER A 78 6.41 -0.65 1.30
N VAL A 79 5.97 0.41 1.96
CA VAL A 79 5.94 1.76 1.38
C VAL A 79 7.35 2.27 1.10
N THR A 80 8.28 2.06 2.03
CA THR A 80 9.69 2.46 1.85
C THR A 80 10.35 1.74 0.69
N THR A 81 10.08 0.45 0.54
CA THR A 81 10.60 -0.36 -0.58
C THR A 81 10.07 0.14 -1.93
N TYR A 82 8.79 0.44 -2.02
CA TYR A 82 8.18 0.92 -3.26
C TYR A 82 8.67 2.33 -3.63
N TYR A 83 8.68 3.27 -2.68
CA TYR A 83 9.03 4.67 -2.93
C TYR A 83 10.54 4.97 -2.80
N GLY A 84 11.35 4.03 -2.30
CA GLY A 84 12.78 4.21 -2.06
C GLY A 84 13.12 5.00 -0.78
N ARG A 85 12.12 5.56 -0.13
CA ARG A 85 12.17 6.23 1.18
C ARG A 85 10.77 6.24 1.81
N PHE A 86 10.69 6.43 3.11
CA PHE A 86 9.41 6.75 3.74
C PHE A 86 8.94 8.14 3.28
N PRO A 87 7.64 8.34 2.95
CA PRO A 87 7.19 9.51 2.21
C PRO A 87 7.35 10.84 2.95
N VAL A 88 7.05 10.87 4.25
CA VAL A 88 7.02 12.09 5.08
C VAL A 88 8.08 12.03 6.18
N PRO A 89 8.55 13.19 6.71
CA PRO A 89 9.55 13.19 7.78
C PRO A 89 9.02 12.62 9.11
N GLU A 90 7.75 12.85 9.43
CA GLU A 90 7.13 12.39 10.67
C GLU A 90 5.75 11.79 10.39
N LEU A 91 5.43 10.68 11.05
CA LEU A 91 4.11 10.06 11.05
C LEU A 91 3.65 9.84 12.48
N GLN A 92 2.45 10.30 12.82
CA GLN A 92 1.73 9.93 14.03
C GLN A 92 0.69 8.86 13.69
N LEU A 93 0.89 7.64 14.17
CA LEU A 93 -0.03 6.52 13.98
C LEU A 93 -0.77 6.23 15.27
N ARG A 94 -2.10 6.34 15.25
CA ARG A 94 -2.98 5.98 16.35
C ARG A 94 -3.72 4.70 16.02
N ILE A 95 -3.52 3.68 16.85
CA ILE A 95 -4.21 2.39 16.77
C ILE A 95 -5.26 2.33 17.89
N THR A 96 -6.52 2.26 17.53
CA THR A 96 -7.65 2.21 18.46
C THR A 96 -8.26 0.81 18.45
N PRO A 97 -8.22 0.07 19.57
CA PRO A 97 -8.94 -1.19 19.69
C PRO A 97 -10.45 -0.99 19.57
N THR A 98 -11.13 -1.90 18.85
CA THR A 98 -12.57 -1.90 18.68
C THR A 98 -13.14 -3.31 18.78
N ASN A 99 -14.46 -3.46 18.84
CA ASN A 99 -15.08 -4.78 18.86
C ASN A 99 -14.91 -5.53 17.53
N GLY A 100 -14.79 -6.85 17.59
CA GLY A 100 -14.78 -7.75 16.44
C GLY A 100 -13.38 -8.13 15.98
N ASN A 101 -13.26 -8.53 14.72
CA ASN A 101 -12.04 -9.15 14.16
C ASN A 101 -11.56 -8.38 12.92
N GLY A 102 -10.26 -8.28 12.74
CA GLY A 102 -9.58 -7.62 11.60
C GLY A 102 -9.42 -6.11 11.76
N VAL A 103 -8.75 -5.51 10.80
CA VAL A 103 -8.56 -4.05 10.73
C VAL A 103 -9.81 -3.42 10.14
N ARG A 104 -10.23 -2.29 10.71
CA ARG A 104 -11.49 -1.63 10.35
C ARG A 104 -11.29 -0.13 10.31
N GLY A 105 -11.51 0.46 9.15
CA GLY A 105 -11.52 1.91 8.98
C GLY A 105 -10.17 2.54 9.29
N GLY A 106 -9.39 2.80 8.26
CA GLY A 106 -8.23 3.67 8.28
C GLY A 106 -8.61 5.07 7.84
N LYS A 107 -7.83 6.05 8.24
CA LYS A 107 -7.92 7.42 7.72
C LYS A 107 -6.60 8.15 7.88
N THR A 108 -6.13 8.72 6.78
CA THR A 108 -4.88 9.46 6.70
C THR A 108 -5.15 10.97 6.55
N PHE A 109 -4.33 11.79 7.20
CA PHE A 109 -4.41 13.24 7.15
C PHE A 109 -3.01 13.81 6.93
N GLY A 110 -2.91 14.84 6.10
CA GLY A 110 -1.73 15.68 5.98
C GLY A 110 -1.61 16.62 7.18
N GLU A 111 -0.40 16.75 7.69
CA GLU A 111 -0.06 17.65 8.79
C GLU A 111 1.19 18.46 8.43
N GLU A 112 1.39 19.62 9.04
CA GLU A 112 2.55 20.47 8.74
C GLU A 112 3.89 19.71 8.94
N TYR A 113 3.97 18.87 9.96
CA TYR A 113 5.15 18.07 10.29
C TYR A 113 5.29 16.79 9.44
N GLY A 114 4.21 16.33 8.78
CA GLY A 114 4.23 15.07 8.04
C GLY A 114 2.84 14.53 7.80
N GLY A 115 2.41 13.56 8.60
CA GLY A 115 1.08 12.98 8.50
C GLY A 115 0.59 12.37 9.80
N SER A 116 -0.71 12.12 9.85
CA SER A 116 -1.33 11.33 10.92
C SER A 116 -2.24 10.27 10.33
N ILE A 117 -2.18 9.06 10.90
CA ILE A 117 -3.05 7.93 10.54
C ILE A 117 -3.81 7.49 11.79
N ARG A 118 -5.12 7.31 11.64
CA ARG A 118 -5.97 6.69 12.65
C ARG A 118 -6.52 5.39 12.09
N ILE A 119 -6.36 4.30 12.82
CA ILE A 119 -6.78 2.98 12.37
C ILE A 119 -7.39 2.19 13.54
N HIS A 120 -8.41 1.40 13.22
CA HIS A 120 -9.13 0.60 14.21
C HIS A 120 -8.79 -0.88 14.04
N VAL A 121 -8.42 -1.54 15.14
CA VAL A 121 -8.10 -2.97 15.16
C VAL A 121 -9.09 -3.70 16.07
N GLY A 122 -9.76 -4.72 15.53
CA GLY A 122 -10.71 -5.53 16.28
C GLY A 122 -10.05 -6.29 17.42
N ALA A 123 -10.69 -6.34 18.59
CA ALA A 123 -10.18 -7.01 19.78
C ALA A 123 -9.92 -8.52 19.59
N GLU A 124 -10.61 -9.15 18.62
CA GLU A 124 -10.46 -10.58 18.30
C GLU A 124 -9.47 -10.80 17.12
N THR A 125 -8.74 -9.76 16.72
CA THR A 125 -7.77 -9.84 15.62
C THR A 125 -6.59 -10.73 16.03
N THR A 126 -6.14 -11.56 15.10
CA THR A 126 -4.97 -12.42 15.27
C THR A 126 -3.81 -11.90 14.43
N MET A 127 -2.57 -12.30 14.76
CA MET A 127 -1.38 -11.97 13.95
C MET A 127 -1.52 -12.43 12.48
N GLN A 128 -2.19 -13.56 12.23
CA GLN A 128 -2.46 -14.01 10.87
C GLN A 128 -3.37 -13.03 10.10
N LYS A 129 -4.33 -12.40 10.79
CA LYS A 129 -5.20 -11.37 10.19
C LYS A 129 -4.43 -10.09 9.88
N LEU A 130 -3.53 -9.69 10.76
CA LEU A 130 -2.64 -8.55 10.51
C LEU A 130 -1.66 -8.83 9.37
N ALA A 131 -1.12 -10.04 9.26
CA ALA A 131 -0.24 -10.43 8.14
C ALA A 131 -0.92 -10.35 6.77
N ASN A 132 -2.23 -10.52 6.71
CA ASN A 132 -3.03 -10.41 5.49
C ASN A 132 -3.74 -9.04 5.36
N ASP A 133 -3.45 -8.10 6.27
CA ASP A 133 -4.06 -6.79 6.22
C ASP A 133 -3.45 -5.93 5.10
N TRP A 134 -4.33 -5.23 4.41
CA TRP A 134 -3.98 -4.29 3.35
C TRP A 134 -4.09 -2.83 3.80
N MET A 135 -4.96 -2.56 4.79
CA MET A 135 -5.44 -1.22 5.10
C MET A 135 -4.34 -0.29 5.61
N LEU A 136 -3.46 -0.76 6.51
CA LEU A 136 -2.39 0.10 7.03
C LEU A 136 -1.39 0.49 5.93
N THR A 137 -1.05 -0.44 5.03
CA THR A 137 -0.17 -0.13 3.90
C THR A 137 -0.85 0.87 2.95
N HIS A 138 -2.13 0.69 2.66
CA HIS A 138 -2.94 1.62 1.86
C HIS A 138 -2.95 3.04 2.49
N GLU A 139 -3.22 3.14 3.78
CA GLU A 139 -3.17 4.43 4.49
C GLU A 139 -1.78 5.08 4.45
N MET A 140 -0.72 4.29 4.54
CA MET A 140 0.64 4.82 4.43
C MET A 140 1.00 5.23 2.99
N VAL A 141 0.39 4.65 1.96
CA VAL A 141 0.58 5.07 0.56
C VAL A 141 0.03 6.47 0.33
N HIS A 142 -1.10 6.85 0.95
CA HIS A 142 -1.62 8.21 0.86
C HIS A 142 -0.61 9.30 1.26
N LEU A 143 0.33 9.00 2.16
CA LEU A 143 1.39 9.94 2.55
C LEU A 143 2.29 10.36 1.38
N SER A 144 2.33 9.59 0.30
CA SER A 144 3.30 9.72 -0.80
C SER A 144 2.82 10.54 -2.00
N PHE A 145 1.59 11.04 -1.95
CA PHE A 145 1.00 11.81 -3.04
C PHE A 145 0.45 13.14 -2.49
N PRO A 146 0.51 14.25 -3.25
CA PRO A 146 -0.07 15.51 -2.79
C PRO A 146 -1.59 15.42 -2.76
N SER A 147 -2.21 16.11 -1.83
CA SER A 147 -3.66 16.30 -1.86
C SER A 147 -4.06 17.04 -3.13
N VAL A 148 -5.19 16.66 -3.70
CA VAL A 148 -5.74 17.25 -4.92
C VAL A 148 -7.18 17.73 -4.67
N GLU A 149 -7.76 18.47 -5.62
CA GLU A 149 -9.16 18.86 -5.55
C GLU A 149 -10.08 17.63 -5.45
N GLU A 150 -11.22 17.79 -4.77
CA GLU A 150 -12.17 16.71 -4.44
C GLU A 150 -12.63 15.89 -5.65
N ASN A 151 -12.81 16.51 -6.81
CA ASN A 151 -13.17 15.80 -8.05
C ASN A 151 -12.06 14.86 -8.56
N HIS A 152 -10.82 15.03 -8.07
CA HIS A 152 -9.68 14.19 -8.38
C HIS A 152 -9.35 13.17 -7.28
N HIS A 153 -10.17 13.07 -6.23
CA HIS A 153 -9.95 12.13 -5.12
C HIS A 153 -9.76 10.66 -5.57
N TRP A 154 -10.26 10.33 -6.76
CA TRP A 154 -10.06 9.02 -7.39
C TRP A 154 -8.59 8.64 -7.59
N ILE A 155 -7.68 9.62 -7.77
CA ILE A 155 -6.25 9.29 -7.94
C ILE A 155 -5.58 9.00 -6.59
N GLU A 156 -5.99 9.67 -5.52
CA GLU A 156 -5.47 9.40 -4.18
C GLU A 156 -5.85 7.97 -3.75
N GLU A 157 -7.15 7.62 -3.82
CA GLU A 157 -7.62 6.29 -3.49
C GLU A 157 -7.16 5.21 -4.47
N GLY A 158 -7.21 5.52 -5.76
CA GLY A 158 -6.81 4.59 -6.81
C GLY A 158 -5.33 4.27 -6.80
N SER A 159 -4.47 5.25 -6.54
CA SER A 159 -3.03 4.99 -6.39
C SER A 159 -2.74 4.16 -5.15
N ALA A 160 -3.41 4.43 -4.04
CA ALA A 160 -3.27 3.63 -2.82
C ALA A 160 -3.75 2.18 -3.03
N THR A 161 -4.90 2.00 -3.70
CA THR A 161 -5.47 0.68 -4.03
C THR A 161 -4.55 -0.14 -4.96
N TYR A 162 -3.92 0.51 -5.95
CA TYR A 162 -3.03 -0.17 -6.91
C TYR A 162 -1.65 -0.46 -6.33
N VAL A 163 -1.06 0.51 -5.62
CA VAL A 163 0.32 0.43 -5.13
C VAL A 163 0.45 -0.49 -3.92
N GLU A 164 -0.54 -0.51 -3.03
CA GLU A 164 -0.50 -1.26 -1.78
C GLU A 164 -0.07 -2.72 -1.98
N PRO A 165 -0.75 -3.55 -2.80
CA PRO A 165 -0.38 -4.95 -2.95
C PRO A 165 0.98 -5.14 -3.64
N ILE A 166 1.34 -4.27 -4.58
CA ILE A 166 2.66 -4.30 -5.24
C ILE A 166 3.77 -3.99 -4.24
N ALA A 167 3.57 -3.00 -3.39
CA ALA A 167 4.53 -2.63 -2.35
C ALA A 167 4.77 -3.77 -1.36
N ARG A 168 3.71 -4.47 -0.94
CA ARG A 168 3.81 -5.66 -0.08
C ARG A 168 4.55 -6.80 -0.75
N VAL A 169 4.30 -7.06 -2.03
CA VAL A 169 5.05 -8.09 -2.79
C VAL A 169 6.53 -7.76 -2.86
N ARG A 170 6.87 -6.51 -3.19
CA ARG A 170 8.26 -6.07 -3.33
C ARG A 170 9.03 -6.09 -2.00
N ALA A 171 8.34 -5.91 -0.88
CA ALA A 171 8.89 -6.04 0.46
C ALA A 171 8.94 -7.50 0.98
N GLY A 172 8.30 -8.45 0.29
CA GLY A 172 8.25 -9.85 0.69
C GLY A 172 7.18 -10.18 1.73
N HIS A 173 6.18 -9.32 1.87
CA HIS A 173 5.05 -9.47 2.79
C HIS A 173 3.78 -10.02 2.14
N MET A 174 3.80 -10.26 0.82
CA MET A 174 2.71 -10.84 0.04
C MET A 174 3.26 -11.65 -1.14
N ASP A 175 2.56 -12.70 -1.54
CA ASP A 175 2.93 -13.47 -2.72
C ASP A 175 2.48 -12.78 -4.01
N ALA A 176 3.32 -12.84 -5.06
CA ALA A 176 3.01 -12.24 -6.35
C ALA A 176 1.73 -12.82 -6.99
N GLN A 177 1.49 -14.13 -6.82
CA GLN A 177 0.28 -14.77 -7.33
C GLN A 177 -0.97 -14.28 -6.62
N GLU A 178 -0.90 -14.01 -5.31
CA GLU A 178 -1.99 -13.42 -4.53
C GLU A 178 -2.31 -12.01 -5.02
N MET A 179 -1.32 -11.14 -5.18
CA MET A 179 -1.48 -9.79 -5.73
C MET A 179 -2.13 -9.80 -7.12
N TRP A 180 -1.61 -10.61 -8.05
CA TRP A 180 -2.18 -10.69 -9.39
C TRP A 180 -3.57 -11.31 -9.40
N PHE A 181 -3.86 -12.25 -8.49
CA PHE A 181 -5.20 -12.80 -8.33
C PHE A 181 -6.19 -11.72 -7.87
N GLU A 182 -5.80 -10.88 -6.91
CA GLU A 182 -6.63 -9.76 -6.45
C GLU A 182 -6.91 -8.76 -7.59
N LEU A 183 -5.89 -8.37 -8.36
CA LEU A 183 -6.07 -7.50 -9.51
C LEU A 183 -6.99 -8.10 -10.58
N VAL A 184 -6.81 -9.38 -10.93
CA VAL A 184 -7.68 -10.08 -11.90
C VAL A 184 -9.12 -10.20 -11.39
N ARG A 185 -9.30 -10.42 -10.08
CA ARG A 185 -10.61 -10.55 -9.45
C ARG A 185 -11.36 -9.24 -9.39
N ASP A 186 -10.68 -8.14 -9.04
CA ASP A 186 -11.35 -6.93 -8.57
C ASP A 186 -11.24 -5.72 -9.52
N LEU A 187 -10.22 -5.65 -10.38
CA LEU A 187 -9.98 -4.46 -11.23
C LEU A 187 -11.13 -4.15 -12.20
N HIS A 188 -11.95 -5.16 -12.55
CA HIS A 188 -13.14 -4.98 -13.38
C HIS A 188 -14.18 -4.05 -12.75
N GLN A 189 -14.19 -3.86 -11.42
CA GLN A 189 -15.04 -2.92 -10.72
C GLN A 189 -14.75 -1.46 -11.10
N GLY A 190 -13.55 -1.21 -11.64
CA GLY A 190 -13.13 0.10 -12.13
C GLY A 190 -13.53 0.41 -13.57
N LEU A 191 -14.16 -0.53 -14.29
CA LEU A 191 -14.67 -0.27 -15.63
C LEU A 191 -15.88 0.71 -15.59
N PRO A 192 -16.09 1.51 -16.65
CA PRO A 192 -17.24 2.40 -16.70
C PRO A 192 -18.55 1.62 -16.73
N GLU A 193 -19.57 2.16 -16.04
CA GLU A 193 -20.95 1.71 -16.10
C GLU A 193 -21.78 2.61 -17.04
N GLU A 194 -23.06 2.26 -17.29
CA GLU A 194 -23.92 2.93 -18.29
C GLU A 194 -24.03 4.45 -18.10
N GLU A 195 -23.98 4.95 -16.85
CA GLU A 195 -24.08 6.39 -16.54
C GLU A 195 -22.73 7.06 -16.26
N ASP A 196 -21.61 6.39 -16.54
CA ASP A 196 -20.27 6.91 -16.28
C ASP A 196 -20.00 8.19 -17.11
N LYS A 197 -19.40 9.18 -16.47
CA LYS A 197 -19.06 10.48 -17.07
C LYS A 197 -17.56 10.77 -16.98
N GLY A 198 -16.74 9.73 -16.83
CA GLY A 198 -15.30 9.84 -16.59
C GLY A 198 -14.94 9.98 -15.11
N LEU A 199 -13.65 9.86 -14.83
CA LEU A 199 -13.12 9.76 -13.47
C LEU A 199 -13.39 11.00 -12.63
N ASP A 200 -13.34 12.19 -13.23
CA ASP A 200 -13.57 13.47 -12.53
C ASP A 200 -15.05 13.76 -12.24
N ASN A 201 -15.96 12.99 -12.85
CA ASN A 201 -17.40 13.26 -12.79
C ASN A 201 -18.24 12.08 -12.29
N THR A 202 -17.61 10.94 -11.95
CA THR A 202 -18.29 9.74 -11.46
C THR A 202 -17.69 9.33 -10.11
N HIS A 203 -18.34 9.73 -9.02
CA HIS A 203 -17.84 9.59 -7.64
C HIS A 203 -18.46 8.40 -6.91
N THR A 204 -18.71 7.27 -7.61
CA THR A 204 -19.09 6.02 -6.95
C THR A 204 -17.88 5.40 -6.26
N TRP A 205 -18.09 4.61 -5.20
CA TRP A 205 -16.99 3.91 -4.53
C TRP A 205 -16.13 3.10 -5.53
N ALA A 206 -16.76 2.36 -6.41
CA ALA A 206 -16.07 1.54 -7.41
C ALA A 206 -15.21 2.39 -8.36
N ARG A 207 -15.75 3.53 -8.86
CA ARG A 207 -14.96 4.40 -9.74
C ARG A 207 -13.87 5.17 -9.03
N THR A 208 -14.07 5.55 -7.77
CA THR A 208 -13.05 6.22 -6.97
C THR A 208 -11.88 5.28 -6.70
N TYR A 209 -12.12 4.11 -6.14
CA TYR A 209 -11.06 3.17 -5.76
C TYR A 209 -10.54 2.38 -6.97
N TRP A 210 -11.41 1.62 -7.62
CA TRP A 210 -11.02 0.72 -8.70
C TRP A 210 -10.86 1.42 -10.05
N GLY A 211 -11.61 2.49 -10.32
CA GLY A 211 -11.40 3.32 -11.51
C GLY A 211 -10.05 4.02 -11.48
N GLY A 212 -9.67 4.56 -10.33
CA GLY A 212 -8.33 5.10 -10.11
C GLY A 212 -7.23 4.05 -10.15
N ALA A 213 -7.47 2.86 -9.57
CA ALA A 213 -6.54 1.74 -9.68
C ALA A 213 -6.38 1.25 -11.14
N LEU A 214 -7.47 1.24 -11.91
CA LEU A 214 -7.44 0.93 -13.35
C LEU A 214 -6.60 1.96 -14.12
N PHE A 215 -6.74 3.26 -13.82
CA PHE A 215 -5.89 4.30 -14.40
C PHE A 215 -4.41 4.03 -14.09
N CYS A 216 -4.06 3.75 -12.83
CA CYS A 216 -2.70 3.45 -12.42
C CYS A 216 -2.14 2.20 -13.11
N PHE A 217 -2.93 1.13 -13.20
CA PHE A 217 -2.56 -0.10 -13.90
C PHE A 217 -2.28 0.14 -15.39
N LEU A 218 -3.16 0.87 -16.09
CA LEU A 218 -2.99 1.21 -17.49
C LEU A 218 -1.74 2.06 -17.73
N ALA A 219 -1.52 3.04 -16.84
CA ALA A 219 -0.33 3.89 -16.88
C ALA A 219 0.95 3.06 -16.69
N ASP A 220 0.97 2.17 -15.71
CA ASP A 220 2.13 1.32 -15.40
C ASP A 220 2.48 0.40 -16.57
N VAL A 221 1.49 -0.31 -17.12
CA VAL A 221 1.68 -1.13 -18.33
C VAL A 221 2.24 -0.32 -19.48
N GLU A 222 1.70 0.87 -19.74
CA GLU A 222 2.12 1.69 -20.88
C GLU A 222 3.51 2.32 -20.68
N ILE A 223 3.85 2.76 -19.46
CA ILE A 223 5.21 3.24 -19.12
C ILE A 223 6.22 2.11 -19.35
N HIS A 224 5.98 0.91 -18.84
CA HIS A 224 6.84 -0.24 -19.05
C HIS A 224 7.04 -0.56 -20.54
N LYS A 225 5.97 -0.55 -21.34
CA LYS A 225 6.04 -0.78 -22.78
C LYS A 225 6.90 0.27 -23.48
N GLN A 226 6.61 1.56 -23.26
CA GLN A 226 7.32 2.66 -23.94
C GLN A 226 8.78 2.79 -23.51
N THR A 227 9.11 2.38 -22.28
CA THR A 227 10.48 2.45 -21.76
C THR A 227 11.27 1.15 -21.95
N ASN A 228 10.68 0.10 -22.55
CA ASN A 228 11.26 -1.25 -22.60
C ASN A 228 11.62 -1.78 -21.20
N ASN A 229 10.69 -1.67 -20.25
CA ASN A 229 10.80 -2.07 -18.84
C ASN A 229 11.94 -1.40 -18.06
N ARG A 230 12.40 -0.22 -18.48
CA ARG A 230 13.39 0.56 -17.72
C ARG A 230 12.75 1.46 -16.69
N LYS A 231 11.47 1.74 -16.82
CA LYS A 231 10.66 2.60 -15.94
C LYS A 231 9.28 2.00 -15.78
N GLY A 232 8.68 2.22 -14.59
CA GLY A 232 7.32 1.88 -14.23
C GLY A 232 6.61 3.06 -13.57
N LEU A 233 5.38 2.84 -13.12
CA LEU A 233 4.61 3.85 -12.40
C LEU A 233 5.31 4.29 -11.11
N GLU A 234 6.04 3.40 -10.46
CA GLU A 234 6.84 3.75 -9.28
C GLU A 234 7.86 4.86 -9.54
N ASP A 235 8.44 4.92 -10.73
CA ASP A 235 9.37 6.01 -11.08
C ASP A 235 8.64 7.35 -11.19
N ALA A 236 7.46 7.36 -11.80
CA ALA A 236 6.61 8.54 -11.88
C ALA A 236 6.22 9.04 -10.48
N LEU A 237 5.73 8.13 -9.61
CA LEU A 237 5.33 8.45 -8.25
C LEU A 237 6.51 8.89 -7.37
N ARG A 238 7.67 8.27 -7.51
CA ARG A 238 8.93 8.70 -6.88
C ARG A 238 9.34 10.10 -7.34
N GLY A 239 9.18 10.39 -8.64
CA GLY A 239 9.45 11.72 -9.19
C GLY A 239 8.57 12.79 -8.57
N ILE A 240 7.27 12.54 -8.45
CA ILE A 240 6.30 13.41 -7.80
C ILE A 240 6.69 13.64 -6.33
N LEU A 241 6.94 12.56 -5.59
CA LEU A 241 7.36 12.61 -4.20
C LEU A 241 8.69 13.37 -3.99
N ASN A 242 9.67 13.18 -4.89
CA ASN A 242 10.96 13.87 -4.83
C ASN A 242 10.88 15.35 -5.21
N ALA A 243 9.88 15.75 -5.99
CA ALA A 243 9.56 17.14 -6.27
C ALA A 243 8.83 17.84 -5.10
N GLY A 244 8.58 17.13 -3.99
CA GLY A 244 7.87 17.62 -2.81
C GLY A 244 6.37 17.37 -2.84
N GLY A 245 5.88 16.51 -3.72
CA GLY A 245 4.47 16.13 -3.82
C GLY A 245 4.13 15.01 -2.84
N ASP A 246 4.00 15.33 -1.57
CA ASP A 246 3.50 14.46 -0.52
C ASP A 246 2.24 15.06 0.12
N ILE A 247 1.57 14.32 0.98
CA ILE A 247 0.27 14.67 1.59
C ILE A 247 0.24 16.03 2.31
N ARG A 248 1.40 16.62 2.64
CA ARG A 248 1.49 17.95 3.27
C ARG A 248 1.16 19.10 2.32
N HIS A 249 1.07 18.83 1.03
CA HIS A 249 0.93 19.83 -0.02
C HIS A 249 -0.30 19.58 -0.86
N GLU A 250 -1.00 20.63 -1.23
CA GLU A 250 -2.08 20.58 -2.19
C GLU A 250 -1.56 21.02 -3.57
N TRP A 251 -1.77 20.17 -4.58
CA TRP A 251 -1.33 20.44 -5.95
C TRP A 251 -2.46 20.25 -6.96
N GLU A 252 -2.38 21.02 -8.05
CA GLU A 252 -3.10 20.68 -9.26
C GLU A 252 -2.69 19.29 -9.77
N LEU A 253 -3.65 18.42 -10.06
CA LEU A 253 -3.39 17.06 -10.55
C LEU A 253 -2.52 17.07 -11.82
N SER A 254 -2.78 18.03 -12.73
CA SER A 254 -2.01 18.25 -13.96
C SER A 254 -0.52 18.48 -13.71
N ARG A 255 -0.15 19.16 -12.61
CA ARG A 255 1.24 19.34 -12.19
C ARG A 255 1.87 18.02 -11.78
N ALA A 256 1.17 17.21 -10.98
CA ALA A 256 1.67 15.91 -10.53
C ALA A 256 1.93 14.99 -11.73
N PHE A 257 0.97 14.86 -12.64
CA PHE A 257 1.11 14.01 -13.82
C PHE A 257 2.22 14.47 -14.78
N LYS A 258 2.37 15.78 -14.97
CA LYS A 258 3.48 16.32 -15.78
C LYS A 258 4.84 15.95 -15.19
N ILE A 259 5.04 16.06 -13.89
CA ILE A 259 6.28 15.65 -13.22
C ILE A 259 6.51 14.15 -13.36
N GLY A 260 5.45 13.34 -13.26
CA GLY A 260 5.53 11.89 -13.48
C GLY A 260 5.99 11.54 -14.89
N ASP A 261 5.38 12.14 -15.92
CA ASP A 261 5.77 11.98 -17.33
C ASP A 261 7.21 12.44 -17.59
N GLU A 262 7.61 13.60 -17.05
CA GLU A 262 8.99 14.09 -17.15
C GLU A 262 10.00 13.13 -16.49
N THR A 263 9.65 12.53 -15.34
CA THR A 263 10.51 11.60 -14.62
C THR A 263 10.69 10.27 -15.34
N THR A 264 9.64 9.76 -15.94
CA THR A 264 9.72 8.51 -16.73
C THR A 264 10.32 8.74 -18.11
N GLY A 265 10.28 9.96 -18.61
CA GLY A 265 10.74 10.33 -19.96
C GLY A 265 9.77 9.93 -21.07
N VAL A 266 8.55 9.55 -20.71
CA VAL A 266 7.46 9.19 -21.64
C VAL A 266 6.16 9.87 -21.24
N ALA A 267 5.39 10.33 -22.22
CA ALA A 267 4.11 10.98 -21.97
C ALA A 267 3.00 9.92 -21.88
N VAL A 268 2.63 9.51 -20.68
CA VAL A 268 1.60 8.50 -20.41
C VAL A 268 0.52 9.03 -19.50
N LEU A 269 0.87 9.61 -18.34
CA LEU A 269 -0.11 10.04 -17.32
C LEU A 269 -1.03 11.13 -17.86
N VAL A 270 -0.46 12.20 -18.43
CA VAL A 270 -1.24 13.32 -18.96
C VAL A 270 -2.16 12.86 -20.10
N PRO A 271 -1.70 12.17 -21.16
CA PRO A 271 -2.59 11.72 -22.22
C PRO A 271 -3.64 10.71 -21.80
N LEU A 272 -3.33 9.84 -20.83
CA LEU A 272 -4.31 8.88 -20.30
C LEU A 272 -5.40 9.59 -19.49
N TYR A 273 -5.01 10.54 -18.63
CA TYR A 273 -5.93 11.37 -17.88
C TYR A 273 -6.91 12.11 -18.82
N GLU A 274 -6.41 12.75 -19.87
CA GLU A 274 -7.24 13.44 -20.85
C GLU A 274 -8.28 12.52 -21.54
N LYS A 275 -8.03 11.23 -21.61
CA LYS A 275 -8.97 10.24 -22.16
C LYS A 275 -10.01 9.76 -21.15
N MET A 276 -9.68 9.77 -19.86
CA MET A 276 -10.48 9.11 -18.81
C MET A 276 -11.23 10.09 -17.90
N LYS A 277 -10.86 11.38 -17.90
CA LYS A 277 -11.34 12.37 -16.92
C LYS A 277 -12.82 12.72 -17.06
N ASP A 278 -13.33 12.87 -18.30
CA ASP A 278 -14.65 13.44 -18.59
C ASP A 278 -15.54 12.57 -19.48
N GLN A 279 -15.12 11.34 -19.76
CA GLN A 279 -15.88 10.37 -20.55
C GLN A 279 -15.56 8.93 -20.15
N PRO A 280 -16.46 7.98 -20.40
CA PRO A 280 -16.18 6.56 -20.25
C PRO A 280 -15.00 6.14 -21.11
N TYR A 281 -14.10 5.33 -20.55
CA TYR A 281 -12.97 4.75 -21.24
C TYR A 281 -12.99 3.22 -21.10
N GLU A 282 -13.37 2.57 -22.20
CA GLU A 282 -13.50 1.11 -22.23
C GLU A 282 -12.12 0.42 -22.30
N VAL A 283 -11.98 -0.65 -21.52
CA VAL A 283 -10.76 -1.45 -21.46
C VAL A 283 -11.10 -2.93 -21.58
N ASP A 284 -10.46 -3.64 -22.50
CA ASP A 284 -10.52 -5.09 -22.59
C ASP A 284 -9.52 -5.71 -21.60
N LEU A 285 -9.95 -5.85 -20.34
CA LEU A 285 -9.12 -6.48 -19.30
C LEU A 285 -8.78 -7.94 -19.63
N ALA A 286 -9.67 -8.67 -20.32
CA ALA A 286 -9.40 -10.06 -20.67
C ALA A 286 -8.24 -10.17 -21.68
N ALA A 287 -8.20 -9.28 -22.66
CA ALA A 287 -7.07 -9.20 -23.58
C ALA A 287 -5.79 -8.79 -22.85
N MET A 288 -5.86 -7.83 -21.92
CA MET A 288 -4.69 -7.39 -21.13
C MET A 288 -4.11 -8.51 -20.27
N TRP A 289 -4.95 -9.28 -19.56
CA TRP A 289 -4.47 -10.42 -18.77
C TRP A 289 -3.78 -11.46 -19.65
N LYS A 290 -4.33 -11.74 -20.83
CA LYS A 290 -3.73 -12.66 -21.79
C LYS A 290 -2.38 -12.16 -22.30
N GLU A 291 -2.25 -10.87 -22.61
CA GLU A 291 -0.98 -10.28 -23.07
C GLU A 291 0.08 -10.27 -21.96
N LEU A 292 -0.30 -9.97 -20.71
CA LEU A 292 0.58 -10.03 -19.55
C LEU A 292 0.91 -11.46 -19.14
N GLY A 293 0.21 -12.47 -19.67
CA GLY A 293 0.38 -13.87 -19.28
C GLY A 293 -0.08 -14.16 -17.86
N VAL A 294 -1.20 -13.56 -17.44
CA VAL A 294 -1.84 -13.81 -16.15
C VAL A 294 -3.12 -14.61 -16.40
N GLU A 295 -3.15 -15.86 -16.02
CA GLU A 295 -4.29 -16.76 -16.22
C GLU A 295 -4.89 -17.15 -14.88
N ARG A 296 -6.17 -16.83 -14.65
CA ARG A 296 -6.90 -17.25 -13.44
C ARG A 296 -7.11 -18.76 -13.44
N THR A 297 -6.79 -19.41 -12.33
CA THR A 297 -6.98 -20.83 -12.09
C THR A 297 -7.61 -21.04 -10.72
N GLY A 298 -8.93 -21.11 -10.65
CA GLY A 298 -9.66 -21.17 -9.38
C GLY A 298 -9.46 -19.91 -8.54
N ASP A 299 -8.88 -20.07 -7.35
CA ASP A 299 -8.61 -18.99 -6.39
C ASP A 299 -7.14 -18.51 -6.42
N THR A 300 -6.48 -18.67 -7.57
CA THR A 300 -5.09 -18.23 -7.80
C THR A 300 -4.89 -17.86 -9.25
N VAL A 301 -3.68 -17.43 -9.61
CA VAL A 301 -3.26 -17.21 -10.99
C VAL A 301 -2.05 -18.07 -11.35
N ARG A 302 -1.92 -18.36 -12.64
CA ARG A 302 -0.73 -18.94 -13.25
C ARG A 302 -0.09 -17.92 -14.18
N PHE A 303 1.23 -17.85 -14.16
CA PHE A 303 1.98 -17.01 -15.08
C PHE A 303 2.41 -17.77 -16.33
N VAL A 304 2.29 -17.12 -17.49
CA VAL A 304 2.68 -17.62 -18.81
C VAL A 304 3.84 -16.74 -19.33
N ASP A 305 5.05 -17.23 -19.14
CA ASP A 305 6.28 -16.46 -19.45
C ASP A 305 6.52 -16.24 -20.95
N SER A 306 5.83 -17.00 -21.81
CA SER A 306 5.86 -16.80 -23.26
C SER A 306 4.88 -15.74 -23.76
N ALA A 307 4.09 -15.11 -22.88
CA ALA A 307 3.15 -14.06 -23.24
C ALA A 307 3.87 -12.77 -23.72
N PRO A 308 3.27 -12.01 -24.63
CA PRO A 308 3.92 -10.84 -25.25
C PRO A 308 4.43 -9.80 -24.23
N LEU A 309 3.68 -9.59 -23.16
CA LEU A 309 3.99 -8.62 -22.09
C LEU A 309 4.38 -9.29 -20.76
N ALA A 310 4.87 -10.54 -20.79
CA ALA A 310 5.33 -11.22 -19.56
C ALA A 310 6.41 -10.41 -18.83
N LYS A 311 7.33 -9.77 -19.56
CA LYS A 311 8.35 -8.89 -18.97
C LYS A 311 7.76 -7.63 -18.32
N VAL A 312 6.66 -7.11 -18.84
CA VAL A 312 5.93 -5.99 -18.22
C VAL A 312 5.31 -6.44 -16.92
N ARG A 313 4.62 -7.59 -16.90
CA ARG A 313 4.14 -8.21 -15.66
C ARG A 313 5.25 -8.32 -14.61
N ASP A 314 6.41 -8.85 -15.00
CA ASP A 314 7.55 -9.02 -14.11
C ASP A 314 8.12 -7.67 -13.63
N GLY A 315 8.13 -6.66 -14.50
CA GLY A 315 8.52 -5.28 -14.16
C GLY A 315 7.58 -4.66 -13.12
N ILE A 316 6.27 -4.77 -13.31
CA ILE A 316 5.26 -4.34 -12.34
C ILE A 316 5.47 -5.08 -11.00
N THR A 317 5.65 -6.38 -11.04
CA THR A 317 5.79 -7.21 -9.85
C THR A 317 7.05 -6.88 -9.04
N TRP A 318 8.22 -6.78 -9.70
CA TRP A 318 9.52 -6.76 -9.03
C TRP A 318 10.29 -5.43 -9.16
N GLY A 319 9.84 -4.51 -10.02
CA GLY A 319 10.55 -3.27 -10.33
C GLY A 319 11.86 -3.50 -11.11
N GLU A 320 12.75 -2.52 -11.08
CA GLU A 320 14.04 -2.55 -11.83
C GLU A 320 14.91 -3.80 -11.55
N LYS A 321 14.77 -4.44 -10.40
CA LYS A 321 15.56 -5.62 -10.03
C LYS A 321 15.12 -6.90 -10.75
N GLY A 322 13.96 -6.92 -11.40
CA GLY A 322 13.50 -7.94 -12.34
C GLY A 322 13.49 -9.40 -11.88
N HIS A 323 13.69 -9.69 -10.58
CA HIS A 323 13.71 -11.03 -10.04
C HIS A 323 13.05 -11.08 -8.67
N ALA A 324 12.30 -12.14 -8.42
CA ALA A 324 11.89 -12.47 -7.07
C ALA A 324 13.10 -12.39 -6.12
N PRO A 325 12.97 -11.85 -4.91
CA PRO A 325 14.05 -11.90 -3.94
C PRO A 325 14.55 -13.34 -3.87
N SER A 326 15.84 -13.57 -4.11
CA SER A 326 16.46 -14.89 -4.13
C SER A 326 16.49 -15.46 -2.70
N GLY A 327 15.36 -15.99 -2.26
CA GLY A 327 15.08 -16.52 -0.96
C GLY A 327 14.48 -17.90 -1.04
N LYS A 328 15.34 -18.91 -1.12
CA LYS A 328 15.15 -20.31 -0.75
C LYS A 328 13.97 -21.06 -1.39
N ALA A 329 14.31 -21.80 -2.44
CA ALA A 329 13.59 -23.01 -2.79
C ALA A 329 13.27 -23.80 -1.50
N SER A 330 11.98 -24.11 -1.30
CA SER A 330 11.53 -25.00 -0.25
C SER A 330 12.21 -26.37 -0.44
N ASP A 331 13.14 -26.70 0.44
CA ASP A 331 13.65 -28.06 0.58
C ASP A 331 12.53 -28.94 1.19
N ALA A 332 11.61 -29.35 0.34
CA ALA A 332 10.57 -30.34 0.66
C ALA A 332 11.12 -31.73 0.37
N SER A 333 12.23 -32.11 1.04
CA SER A 333 12.69 -33.49 1.07
C SER A 333 13.57 -33.74 2.28
N ARG A 334 12.93 -34.10 3.38
CA ARG A 334 13.53 -35.04 4.35
C ARG A 334 12.44 -35.85 5.05
N PRO A 335 12.73 -37.15 5.25
CA PRO A 335 11.77 -38.21 5.56
C PRO A 335 11.19 -38.16 6.97
#